data_fccf2ddd39861be2d81e26f6bc00bd14
#
_entry.id   fccf2ddd39861be2d81e26f6bc00bd14
#
_cell.length_a   1.000
_cell.length_b   1.000
_cell.length_c   1.000
_cell.angle_alpha   90.00
_cell.angle_beta   90.00
_cell.angle_gamma   90.00
#
_symmetry.space_group_name_H-M   'P 1'
#
loop_
_entity.id
_entity.type
_entity.pdbx_description
1 polymer ?
#
loop_
_entity_poly.entity_id
_entity_poly.type
_entity_poly.pdbx_seq_one_letter_code
_entity_poly.pdbx_strand_id
1 'polypeptide(L)'
;IIAFVIQEIPYIIMPLVKPESNPIMNMQNELKSIQIIQGVFGMLSMVLLMLIVRDDVGFFSIETTRDKVFFVSTLVMIFINFIGWTLYYTGHQISWVIVISQFAVVPLYYLCFGLWKQNYPLVLTAALFFAIHTINGYMNFIAKK
;
A
#
# COMPACT_ATOMS: atom_id res chain seq x y z
N ILE A 1 -3.75 -13.95 2.49
CA ILE A 1 -2.31 -14.25 2.27
C ILE A 1 -1.88 -13.87 0.86
N ILE A 2 -2.51 -14.38 -0.21
CA ILE A 2 -2.11 -14.09 -1.61
C ILE A 2 -2.06 -12.59 -1.89
N ALA A 3 -3.11 -11.84 -1.55
CA ALA A 3 -3.18 -10.39 -1.77
C ALA A 3 -2.04 -9.63 -1.06
N PHE A 4 -1.65 -10.07 0.13
CA PHE A 4 -0.51 -9.53 0.86
C PHE A 4 0.81 -9.83 0.17
N VAL A 5 1.04 -11.10 -0.19
CA VAL A 5 2.29 -11.52 -0.86
C VAL A 5 2.50 -10.75 -2.17
N ILE A 6 1.45 -10.57 -2.97
CA ILE A 6 1.55 -9.81 -4.24
C ILE A 6 2.03 -8.37 -3.97
N GLN A 7 1.48 -7.70 -2.96
CA GLN A 7 1.86 -6.32 -2.64
C GLN A 7 3.30 -6.23 -2.10
N GLU A 8 3.78 -7.25 -1.39
CA GLU A 8 5.12 -7.28 -0.82
C GLU A 8 6.23 -7.67 -1.83
N ILE A 9 5.89 -8.16 -3.03
CA ILE A 9 6.88 -8.59 -4.03
C ILE A 9 8.01 -7.56 -4.24
N PRO A 10 7.73 -6.26 -4.43
CA PRO A 10 8.80 -5.28 -4.64
C PRO A 10 9.77 -5.19 -3.46
N TYR A 11 9.27 -5.25 -2.23
CA TYR A 11 10.10 -5.23 -1.03
C TYR A 11 10.95 -6.51 -0.89
N ILE A 12 10.37 -7.66 -1.23
CA ILE A 12 11.07 -8.96 -1.19
C ILE A 12 12.24 -8.99 -2.18
N ILE A 13 12.07 -8.40 -3.37
CA ILE A 13 13.13 -8.39 -4.39
C ILE A 13 14.17 -7.27 -4.19
N MET A 14 13.92 -6.30 -3.33
CA MET A 14 14.80 -5.14 -3.11
C MET A 14 16.26 -5.54 -2.81
N PRO A 15 16.56 -6.53 -1.95
CA PRO A 15 17.94 -6.96 -1.69
C PRO A 15 18.64 -7.54 -2.92
N LEU A 16 17.88 -8.02 -3.91
CA LEU A 16 18.40 -8.59 -5.16
C LEU A 16 18.68 -7.49 -6.19
N VAL A 17 17.77 -6.53 -6.29
CA VAL A 17 17.88 -5.40 -7.25
C VAL A 17 18.97 -4.41 -6.82
N LYS A 18 19.14 -4.17 -5.50
CA LYS A 18 20.14 -3.27 -4.90
C LYS A 18 20.21 -1.91 -5.61
N PRO A 19 19.16 -1.08 -5.55
CA PRO A 19 19.16 0.21 -6.21
C PRO A 19 20.35 1.06 -5.74
N GLU A 20 20.98 1.81 -6.63
CA GLU A 20 22.14 2.69 -6.33
C GLU A 20 21.80 3.73 -5.24
N SER A 21 20.56 4.19 -5.21
CA SER A 21 20.02 5.08 -4.20
C SER A 21 18.77 4.47 -3.59
N ASN A 22 18.61 4.53 -2.27
CA ASN A 22 17.46 3.98 -1.57
C ASN A 22 16.84 4.99 -0.57
N PRO A 23 16.26 6.10 -1.07
CA PRO A 23 15.71 7.15 -0.22
C PRO A 23 14.53 6.68 0.64
N ILE A 24 13.77 5.66 0.22
CA ILE A 24 12.66 5.11 1.02
C ILE A 24 13.19 4.45 2.29
N MET A 25 14.28 3.69 2.20
CA MET A 25 14.87 3.03 3.39
C MET A 25 15.74 3.97 4.23
N ASN A 26 16.10 5.14 3.70
CA ASN A 26 16.96 6.13 4.36
C ASN A 26 16.21 7.42 4.73
N MET A 27 14.92 7.34 5.03
CA MET A 27 14.14 8.49 5.47
C MET A 27 14.68 9.05 6.80
N GLN A 28 14.93 10.36 6.85
CA GLN A 28 15.58 11.01 8.01
C GLN A 28 14.64 11.89 8.84
N ASN A 29 13.50 12.31 8.29
CA ASN A 29 12.57 13.23 8.95
C ASN A 29 11.31 12.52 9.44
N GLU A 30 11.44 11.33 9.95
CA GLU A 30 10.31 10.63 10.55
C GLU A 30 10.10 11.14 11.98
N LEU A 31 8.97 11.79 12.21
CA LEU A 31 8.49 12.03 13.56
C LEU A 31 8.18 10.66 14.19
N LYS A 32 8.80 10.35 15.30
CA LYS A 32 8.66 9.06 16.01
C LYS A 32 7.19 8.68 16.27
N SER A 33 6.33 9.66 16.55
CA SER A 33 4.89 9.43 16.73
C SER A 33 4.20 8.99 15.44
N ILE A 34 4.52 9.61 14.31
CA ILE A 34 3.97 9.23 13.00
C ILE A 34 4.44 7.81 12.63
N GLN A 35 5.71 7.51 12.86
CA GLN A 35 6.31 6.20 12.62
C GLN A 35 5.59 5.08 13.40
N ILE A 36 5.33 5.31 14.69
CA ILE A 36 4.60 4.36 15.54
C ILE A 36 3.16 4.19 15.04
N ILE A 37 2.44 5.29 14.80
CA ILE A 37 1.02 5.24 14.41
C ILE A 37 0.86 4.56 13.05
N GLN A 38 1.69 4.92 12.04
CA GLN A 38 1.64 4.25 10.75
C GLN A 38 2.01 2.77 10.83
N GLY A 39 2.98 2.41 11.68
CA GLY A 39 3.37 1.02 11.93
C GLY A 39 2.20 0.19 12.51
N VAL A 40 1.47 0.76 13.49
CA VAL A 40 0.31 0.09 14.08
C VAL A 40 -0.80 -0.12 13.05
N PHE A 41 -1.21 0.93 12.32
CA PHE A 41 -2.29 0.80 11.33
C PHE A 41 -1.87 -0.03 10.11
N GLY A 42 -0.62 0.07 9.67
CA GLY A 42 -0.09 -0.77 8.60
C GLY A 42 -0.11 -2.24 8.98
N MET A 43 0.46 -2.59 10.14
CA MET A 43 0.47 -3.98 10.63
C MET A 43 -0.95 -4.52 10.85
N LEU A 44 -1.84 -3.72 11.45
CA LEU A 44 -3.23 -4.12 11.66
C LEU A 44 -3.94 -4.35 10.32
N SER A 45 -3.72 -3.50 9.32
CA SER A 45 -4.27 -3.70 7.97
C SER A 45 -3.76 -4.98 7.32
N MET A 46 -2.47 -5.29 7.45
CA MET A 46 -1.89 -6.55 6.95
C MET A 46 -2.52 -7.77 7.63
N VAL A 47 -2.66 -7.74 8.94
CA VAL A 47 -3.29 -8.83 9.70
C VAL A 47 -4.75 -9.03 9.30
N LEU A 48 -5.52 -7.96 9.20
CA LEU A 48 -6.92 -8.00 8.78
C LEU A 48 -7.09 -8.47 7.33
N LEU A 49 -6.16 -8.09 6.43
CA LEU A 49 -6.12 -8.58 5.05
C LEU A 49 -5.91 -10.11 4.97
N MET A 50 -5.14 -10.66 5.90
CA MET A 50 -4.82 -12.09 5.91
C MET A 50 -5.87 -12.96 6.62
N LEU A 51 -6.48 -12.46 7.69
CA LEU A 51 -7.29 -13.26 8.61
C LEU A 51 -8.79 -13.17 8.34
N ILE A 52 -9.31 -12.01 7.91
CA ILE A 52 -10.74 -11.86 7.67
C ILE A 52 -11.05 -12.13 6.21
N VAL A 53 -11.63 -13.30 5.95
CA VAL A 53 -12.06 -13.74 4.62
C VAL A 53 -13.56 -14.05 4.71
N ARG A 54 -14.33 -13.64 3.71
CA ARG A 54 -15.72 -14.11 3.56
C ARG A 54 -15.71 -15.59 3.19
N ASP A 55 -16.32 -16.41 4.01
CA ASP A 55 -16.42 -17.87 3.81
C ASP A 55 -17.58 -18.26 2.88
N ASP A 56 -18.56 -17.34 2.67
CA ASP A 56 -19.76 -17.57 1.89
C ASP A 56 -19.57 -17.42 0.37
N VAL A 57 -18.43 -16.89 -0.08
CA VAL A 57 -18.14 -16.65 -1.50
C VAL A 57 -16.70 -17.04 -1.84
N GLY A 58 -16.48 -17.48 -3.09
CA GLY A 58 -15.13 -17.78 -3.58
C GLY A 58 -14.20 -16.58 -3.54
N PHE A 59 -12.89 -16.82 -3.44
CA PHE A 59 -11.89 -15.76 -3.34
C PHE A 59 -12.00 -14.72 -4.47
N PHE A 60 -12.27 -15.15 -5.69
CA PHE A 60 -12.46 -14.29 -6.87
C PHE A 60 -13.92 -13.98 -7.19
N SER A 61 -14.86 -14.19 -6.25
CA SER A 61 -16.26 -13.90 -6.49
C SER A 61 -16.47 -12.41 -6.78
N ILE A 62 -17.17 -12.13 -7.89
CA ILE A 62 -17.53 -10.81 -8.39
C ILE A 62 -18.99 -10.87 -8.82
N GLU A 63 -19.90 -10.80 -7.84
CA GLU A 63 -21.32 -11.03 -8.07
C GLU A 63 -22.07 -9.76 -8.42
N THR A 64 -21.68 -8.66 -7.82
CA THR A 64 -22.37 -7.37 -7.96
C THR A 64 -21.54 -6.35 -8.76
N THR A 65 -22.19 -5.31 -9.26
CA THR A 65 -21.52 -4.14 -9.89
C THR A 65 -20.55 -3.48 -8.93
N ARG A 66 -20.90 -3.42 -7.64
CA ARG A 66 -20.04 -2.91 -6.58
C ARG A 66 -18.75 -3.76 -6.47
N ASP A 67 -18.88 -5.08 -6.46
CA ASP A 67 -17.71 -5.99 -6.38
C ASP A 67 -16.79 -5.81 -7.59
N LYS A 68 -17.36 -5.63 -8.79
CA LYS A 68 -16.60 -5.34 -10.02
C LYS A 68 -15.79 -4.06 -9.89
N VAL A 69 -16.42 -2.98 -9.41
CA VAL A 69 -15.75 -1.68 -9.26
C VAL A 69 -14.58 -1.79 -8.29
N PHE A 70 -14.78 -2.36 -7.11
CA PHE A 70 -13.70 -2.45 -6.11
C PHE A 70 -12.64 -3.48 -6.46
N PHE A 71 -12.99 -4.57 -7.15
CA PHE A 71 -12.01 -5.50 -7.70
C PHE A 71 -11.11 -4.82 -8.72
N VAL A 72 -11.70 -4.13 -9.71
CA VAL A 72 -10.92 -3.39 -10.71
C VAL A 72 -10.07 -2.30 -10.06
N SER A 73 -10.62 -1.55 -9.09
CA SER A 73 -9.87 -0.56 -8.33
C SER A 73 -8.67 -1.18 -7.61
N THR A 74 -8.84 -2.36 -7.01
CA THR A 74 -7.74 -3.10 -6.35
C THR A 74 -6.64 -3.45 -7.35
N LEU A 75 -7.00 -3.93 -8.55
CA LEU A 75 -6.02 -4.22 -9.61
C LEU A 75 -5.30 -2.97 -10.10
N VAL A 76 -6.02 -1.86 -10.26
CA VAL A 76 -5.42 -0.57 -10.65
C VAL A 76 -4.42 -0.09 -9.60
N MET A 77 -4.76 -0.17 -8.30
CA MET A 77 -3.85 0.25 -7.23
C MET A 77 -2.57 -0.57 -7.22
N ILE A 78 -2.67 -1.91 -7.29
CA ILE A 78 -1.45 -2.75 -7.32
C ILE A 78 -0.62 -2.51 -8.57
N PHE A 79 -1.25 -2.25 -9.71
CA PHE A 79 -0.55 -1.94 -10.95
C PHE A 79 0.22 -0.62 -10.87
N ILE A 80 -0.40 0.44 -10.31
CA ILE A 80 0.28 1.73 -10.07
C ILE A 80 1.46 1.55 -9.11
N ASN A 81 1.30 0.74 -8.07
CA ASN A 81 2.38 0.42 -7.14
C ASN A 81 3.56 -0.23 -7.86
N PHE A 82 3.33 -1.24 -8.69
CA PHE A 82 4.39 -1.92 -9.45
C PHE A 82 5.08 -1.00 -10.46
N ILE A 83 4.34 -0.14 -11.17
CA ILE A 83 4.95 0.88 -12.03
C ILE A 83 5.85 1.80 -11.20
N GLY A 84 5.38 2.28 -10.05
CA GLY A 84 6.17 3.12 -9.17
C GLY A 84 7.47 2.44 -8.71
N TRP A 85 7.42 1.17 -8.34
CA TRP A 85 8.61 0.40 -7.99
C TRP A 85 9.55 0.17 -9.17
N THR A 86 9.01 -0.07 -10.37
CA THR A 86 9.82 -0.20 -11.58
C THR A 86 10.58 1.09 -11.85
N LEU A 87 9.91 2.25 -11.77
CA LEU A 87 10.56 3.55 -11.91
C LEU A 87 11.60 3.78 -10.82
N TYR A 88 11.29 3.42 -9.59
CA TYR A 88 12.20 3.54 -8.45
C TYR A 88 13.49 2.73 -8.67
N TYR A 89 13.39 1.47 -9.09
CA TYR A 89 14.52 0.59 -9.32
C TYR A 89 15.35 0.94 -10.56
N THR A 90 14.74 1.59 -11.54
CA THR A 90 15.43 2.09 -12.73
C THR A 90 16.04 3.49 -12.54
N GLY A 91 16.04 4.02 -11.31
CA GLY A 91 16.66 5.31 -10.98
C GLY A 91 15.77 6.53 -11.22
N HIS A 92 14.53 6.35 -11.70
CA HIS A 92 13.55 7.43 -11.88
C HIS A 92 12.82 7.75 -10.57
N GLN A 93 13.58 8.23 -9.57
CA GLN A 93 13.12 8.43 -8.19
C GLN A 93 12.48 9.81 -7.99
N ILE A 94 11.43 10.13 -8.76
CA ILE A 94 10.71 11.39 -8.70
C ILE A 94 9.87 11.41 -7.41
N SER A 95 10.04 12.44 -6.57
CA SER A 95 9.40 12.56 -5.25
C SER A 95 7.89 12.33 -5.28
N TRP A 96 7.15 12.97 -6.20
CA TRP A 96 5.70 12.78 -6.31
C TRP A 96 5.32 11.37 -6.72
N VAL A 97 6.09 10.74 -7.60
CA VAL A 97 5.86 9.34 -7.99
C VAL A 97 6.03 8.43 -6.79
N ILE A 98 7.07 8.64 -5.98
CA ILE A 98 7.30 7.88 -4.75
C ILE A 98 6.12 8.06 -3.78
N VAL A 99 5.72 9.30 -3.49
CA VAL A 99 4.62 9.58 -2.54
C VAL A 99 3.31 8.93 -3.01
N ILE A 100 2.97 9.06 -4.28
CA ILE A 100 1.72 8.48 -4.80
C ILE A 100 1.81 6.96 -4.81
N SER A 101 2.84 6.37 -5.45
CA SER A 101 2.87 4.94 -5.73
C SER A 101 3.26 4.06 -4.53
N GLN A 102 4.03 4.61 -3.57
CA GLN A 102 4.50 3.84 -2.41
C GLN A 102 3.74 4.20 -1.13
N PHE A 103 3.41 5.48 -0.91
CA PHE A 103 2.80 5.91 0.34
C PHE A 103 1.28 6.03 0.28
N ALA A 104 0.70 6.46 -0.86
CA ALA A 104 -0.74 6.59 -0.99
C ALA A 104 -1.41 5.32 -1.52
N VAL A 105 -0.86 4.72 -2.56
CA VAL A 105 -1.49 3.61 -3.28
C VAL A 105 -1.52 2.31 -2.47
N VAL A 106 -0.51 2.03 -1.63
CA VAL A 106 -0.47 0.81 -0.81
C VAL A 106 -1.65 0.73 0.15
N PRO A 107 -1.92 1.73 1.00
CA PRO A 107 -3.12 1.67 1.85
C PRO A 107 -4.43 1.78 1.05
N LEU A 108 -4.46 2.45 -0.11
CA LEU A 108 -5.63 2.44 -1.00
C LEU A 108 -5.89 1.06 -1.59
N TYR A 109 -4.86 0.29 -1.90
CA TYR A 109 -5.00 -1.11 -2.29
C TYR A 109 -5.70 -1.93 -1.19
N TYR A 110 -5.29 -1.79 0.08
CA TYR A 110 -5.94 -2.46 1.20
C TYR A 110 -7.39 -2.01 1.38
N LEU A 111 -7.65 -0.72 1.21
CA LEU A 111 -8.99 -0.15 1.31
C LEU A 111 -9.92 -0.71 0.23
N CYS A 112 -9.49 -0.69 -1.03
CA CYS A 112 -10.26 -1.24 -2.15
C CYS A 112 -10.49 -2.74 -2.00
N PHE A 113 -9.48 -3.49 -1.57
CA PHE A 113 -9.60 -4.91 -1.28
C PHE A 113 -10.62 -5.16 -0.15
N GLY A 114 -10.56 -4.37 0.92
CA GLY A 114 -11.51 -4.44 2.04
C GLY A 114 -12.94 -4.16 1.60
N LEU A 115 -13.15 -3.17 0.73
CA LEU A 115 -14.46 -2.85 0.16
C LEU A 115 -14.97 -3.96 -0.75
N TRP A 116 -14.10 -4.55 -1.57
CA TRP A 116 -14.45 -5.69 -2.41
C TRP A 116 -14.87 -6.90 -1.57
N LYS A 117 -14.11 -7.20 -0.53
CA LYS A 117 -14.36 -8.35 0.36
C LYS A 117 -15.32 -8.05 1.51
N GLN A 118 -15.88 -6.85 1.59
CA GLN A 118 -16.74 -6.39 2.68
C GLN A 118 -16.11 -6.54 4.08
N ASN A 119 -14.78 -6.44 4.14
CA ASN A 119 -13.99 -6.44 5.35
C ASN A 119 -13.93 -5.01 5.92
N TYR A 120 -14.97 -4.57 6.61
CA TYR A 120 -15.08 -3.20 7.12
C TYR A 120 -14.01 -2.82 8.17
N PRO A 121 -13.57 -3.71 9.06
CA PRO A 121 -12.41 -3.42 9.91
C PRO A 121 -11.15 -3.07 9.10
N LEU A 122 -10.88 -3.81 8.02
CA LEU A 122 -9.79 -3.50 7.10
C LEU A 122 -9.98 -2.14 6.41
N VAL A 123 -11.20 -1.82 5.98
CA VAL A 123 -11.51 -0.51 5.34
C VAL A 123 -11.17 0.63 6.30
N LEU A 124 -11.60 0.53 7.57
CA LEU A 124 -11.34 1.57 8.57
C LEU A 124 -9.83 1.73 8.84
N THR A 125 -9.13 0.63 9.11
CA THR A 125 -7.69 0.67 9.40
C THR A 125 -6.87 1.14 8.19
N ALA A 126 -7.24 0.73 6.98
CA ALA A 126 -6.59 1.15 5.76
C ALA A 126 -6.83 2.65 5.47
N ALA A 127 -8.00 3.19 5.78
CA ALA A 127 -8.28 4.63 5.64
C ALA A 127 -7.40 5.47 6.59
N LEU A 128 -7.25 5.04 7.85
CA LEU A 128 -6.37 5.67 8.82
C LEU A 128 -4.89 5.53 8.41
N PHE A 129 -4.51 4.36 7.95
CA PHE A 129 -3.16 4.11 7.42
C PHE A 129 -2.88 5.00 6.20
N PHE A 130 -3.84 5.15 5.28
CA PHE A 130 -3.73 6.03 4.11
C PHE A 130 -3.40 7.47 4.53
N ALA A 131 -4.16 8.02 5.46
CA ALA A 131 -3.94 9.40 5.92
C ALA A 131 -2.53 9.58 6.51
N ILE A 132 -2.15 8.73 7.47
CA ILE A 132 -0.87 8.85 8.16
C ILE A 132 0.32 8.54 7.24
N HIS A 133 0.22 7.48 6.44
CA HIS A 133 1.30 7.05 5.56
C HIS A 133 1.57 8.05 4.43
N THR A 134 0.50 8.61 3.85
CA THR A 134 0.63 9.67 2.83
C THR A 134 1.24 10.94 3.39
N ILE A 135 0.84 11.36 4.60
CA ILE A 135 1.44 12.50 5.31
C ILE A 135 2.94 12.25 5.53
N ASN A 136 3.32 11.07 6.00
CA ASN A 136 4.73 10.72 6.20
C ASN A 136 5.52 10.78 4.89
N GLY A 137 4.99 10.22 3.81
CA GLY A 137 5.60 10.32 2.48
C GLY A 137 5.75 11.77 2.02
N TYR A 138 4.70 12.57 2.15
CA TYR A 138 4.74 13.99 1.81
C TYR A 138 5.83 14.76 2.59
N MET A 139 5.90 14.57 3.90
CA MET A 139 6.90 15.23 4.76
C MET A 139 8.33 14.84 4.37
N ASN A 140 8.57 13.57 4.01
CA ASN A 140 9.91 13.09 3.69
C ASN A 140 10.38 13.38 2.27
N PHE A 141 9.46 13.49 1.31
CA PHE A 141 9.82 13.61 -0.12
C PHE A 141 9.43 14.93 -0.77
N ILE A 142 8.44 15.64 -0.23
CA ILE A 142 7.92 16.88 -0.83
C ILE A 142 8.23 18.11 0.02
N ALA A 143 7.87 18.09 1.31
CA ALA A 143 7.99 19.25 2.19
C ALA A 143 9.45 19.65 2.53
N LYS A 144 10.42 18.80 2.20
CA LYS A 144 11.86 19.02 2.46
C LYS A 144 12.56 19.99 1.51
N LYS A 145 11.86 20.58 0.58
CA LYS A 145 12.50 21.52 -0.37
C LYS A 145 12.68 22.89 0.23
#